data_63dfb2c942c6bfa0b410430461998323
#
_entry.id   63dfb2c942c6bfa0b410430461998323
#
_cell.length_a   1.000
_cell.length_b   1.000
_cell.length_c   1.000
_cell.angle_alpha   90.00
_cell.angle_beta   90.00
_cell.angle_gamma   90.00
#
_symmetry.space_group_name_H-M   'P 1'
#
loop_
_entity.id
_entity.type
_entity.pdbx_description
1 polymer ?
#
loop_
_entity_poly.entity_id
_entity_poly.type
_entity_poly.pdbx_seq_one_letter_code
_entity_poly.pdbx_strand_id
1 'polypeptide(L)'
;MNRTVIVCEAKVPFIEGGAEMHVSGLVAELQRQGYRAERASIPFKWYPKEELLKQAAAWRLVDLTESNGTPIETVIATKFPTYFVRHPNKVTWLFHQYRAIYDLCGTPFSEFTHTEPDVRLRDKLIALDNEVLSESRRLFTNARNTAARLAKYNGLDAEPLYHPPPLAGRLRAGKQGEYVLSVGRLEGTKRVDLIIRALARADRATRLIVAGDGPLRGQLEALAAVEGVRSRVTFTGMVGPEALVDLYADALAVVFPPFDEDYGYVTLEAFLARKPVLTTTDAGGPLEFVEDAVTGLVTSPDPEAMGAAIARVAGDRRFASGLGEAGFERARRITWDGVVERLMAHA
;
A
#
# COMPACT_ATOMS: atom_id res chain seq x y z
N MET A 1 -2.18 27.99 20.06
CA MET A 1 -2.99 28.24 18.84
C MET A 1 -3.09 26.92 18.11
N ASN A 2 -4.31 26.49 17.75
CA ASN A 2 -4.47 25.24 17.01
C ASN A 2 -4.03 25.50 15.56
N ARG A 3 -2.87 24.98 15.17
CA ARG A 3 -2.39 25.10 13.78
C ARG A 3 -3.36 24.45 12.80
N THR A 4 -3.60 25.12 11.69
CA THR A 4 -4.50 24.67 10.62
C THR A 4 -3.74 23.87 9.58
N VAL A 5 -4.25 22.70 9.24
CA VAL A 5 -3.60 21.75 8.32
C VAL A 5 -4.62 21.22 7.32
N ILE A 6 -4.30 21.28 6.04
CA ILE A 6 -5.08 20.62 5.00
C ILE A 6 -4.28 19.41 4.47
N VAL A 7 -4.91 18.24 4.47
CA VAL A 7 -4.38 17.05 3.81
C VAL A 7 -5.06 16.88 2.45
N CYS A 8 -4.27 16.92 1.39
CA CYS A 8 -4.76 16.82 0.01
C CYS A 8 -5.00 15.37 -0.40
N GLU A 9 -6.17 15.07 -0.93
CA GLU A 9 -6.60 13.76 -1.37
C GLU A 9 -7.07 13.76 -2.83
N ALA A 10 -6.54 12.89 -3.64
CA ALA A 10 -7.07 12.58 -4.98
C ALA A 10 -7.92 11.31 -4.87
N LYS A 11 -9.24 11.45 -4.76
CA LYS A 11 -10.15 10.36 -4.47
C LYS A 11 -10.81 9.81 -5.72
N VAL A 12 -10.68 8.50 -5.96
CA VAL A 12 -11.51 7.83 -6.96
C VAL A 12 -12.88 7.59 -6.34
N PRO A 13 -13.97 8.14 -6.92
CA PRO A 13 -15.32 7.96 -6.37
C PRO A 13 -15.70 6.48 -6.19
N PHE A 14 -16.38 6.17 -5.09
CA PHE A 14 -16.86 4.83 -4.73
C PHE A 14 -15.77 3.77 -4.47
N ILE A 15 -14.48 4.16 -4.47
CA ILE A 15 -13.35 3.28 -4.15
C ILE A 15 -12.74 3.71 -2.82
N GLU A 16 -12.53 2.75 -1.94
CA GLU A 16 -11.74 2.90 -0.73
C GLU A 16 -10.58 1.91 -0.76
N GLY A 17 -9.37 2.42 -0.62
CA GLY A 17 -8.14 1.65 -0.65
C GLY A 17 -7.13 2.17 0.37
N GLY A 18 -5.91 1.66 0.29
CA GLY A 18 -4.84 2.04 1.23
C GLY A 18 -4.57 3.54 1.29
N ALA A 19 -4.65 4.25 0.17
CA ALA A 19 -4.40 5.69 0.12
C ALA A 19 -5.49 6.51 0.84
N GLU A 20 -6.76 6.16 0.65
CA GLU A 20 -7.89 6.81 1.31
C GLU A 20 -7.88 6.55 2.83
N MET A 21 -7.55 5.32 3.23
CA MET A 21 -7.37 4.95 4.64
C MET A 21 -6.20 5.70 5.27
N HIS A 22 -5.09 5.88 4.54
CA HIS A 22 -3.94 6.63 5.01
C HIS A 22 -4.30 8.09 5.28
N VAL A 23 -4.94 8.78 4.33
CA VAL A 23 -5.38 10.17 4.49
C VAL A 23 -6.32 10.30 5.68
N SER A 24 -7.28 9.37 5.81
CA SER A 24 -8.22 9.35 6.95
C SER A 24 -7.50 9.18 8.29
N GLY A 25 -6.54 8.26 8.36
CA GLY A 25 -5.72 8.03 9.55
C GLY A 25 -4.86 9.24 9.92
N LEU A 26 -4.23 9.87 8.93
CA LEU A 26 -3.42 11.07 9.13
C LEU A 26 -4.26 12.24 9.67
N VAL A 27 -5.42 12.50 9.08
CA VAL A 27 -6.32 13.59 9.55
C VAL A 27 -6.79 13.33 10.98
N ALA A 28 -7.23 12.10 11.27
CA ALA A 28 -7.66 11.73 12.61
C ALA A 28 -6.54 11.90 13.66
N GLU A 29 -5.31 11.52 13.29
CA GLU A 29 -4.17 11.64 14.17
C GLU A 29 -3.73 13.10 14.39
N LEU A 30 -3.72 13.91 13.34
CA LEU A 30 -3.49 15.36 13.47
C LEU A 30 -4.51 16.00 14.41
N GLN A 31 -5.81 15.65 14.27
CA GLN A 31 -6.87 16.14 15.15
C GLN A 31 -6.70 15.67 16.61
N ARG A 32 -6.31 14.40 16.80
CA ARG A 32 -6.01 13.85 18.14
C ARG A 32 -4.87 14.61 18.83
N GLN A 33 -3.88 15.07 18.06
CA GLN A 33 -2.76 15.86 18.58
C GLN A 33 -3.06 17.37 18.67
N GLY A 34 -4.31 17.79 18.44
CA GLY A 34 -4.76 19.15 18.66
C GLY A 34 -4.60 20.10 17.47
N TYR A 35 -4.27 19.57 16.27
CA TYR A 35 -4.31 20.36 15.04
C TYR A 35 -5.74 20.52 14.53
N ARG A 36 -6.05 21.68 13.93
CA ARG A 36 -7.28 21.87 13.17
C ARG A 36 -7.02 21.32 11.75
N ALA A 37 -7.23 20.02 11.57
CA ALA A 37 -6.90 19.33 10.35
C ALA A 37 -8.17 18.92 9.58
N GLU A 38 -8.16 19.13 8.26
CA GLU A 38 -9.25 18.76 7.36
C GLU A 38 -8.69 18.17 6.05
N ARG A 39 -9.56 17.53 5.26
CA ARG A 39 -9.23 17.04 3.92
C ARG A 39 -9.69 18.01 2.85
N ALA A 40 -8.84 18.24 1.85
CA ALA A 40 -9.24 18.77 0.57
C ALA A 40 -9.22 17.64 -0.46
N SER A 41 -10.39 17.25 -0.97
CA SER A 41 -10.55 16.14 -1.91
C SER A 41 -11.01 16.65 -3.27
N ILE A 42 -10.29 16.23 -4.34
CA ILE A 42 -10.74 16.40 -5.72
C ILE A 42 -10.96 15.00 -6.32
N PRO A 43 -12.11 14.75 -7.00
CA PRO A 43 -12.34 13.50 -7.70
C PRO A 43 -11.25 13.23 -8.73
N PHE A 44 -10.65 12.05 -8.71
CA PHE A 44 -9.56 11.66 -9.60
C PHE A 44 -10.03 10.72 -10.70
N LYS A 45 -9.66 11.08 -11.94
CA LYS A 45 -9.90 10.28 -13.14
C LYS A 45 -8.62 10.23 -13.98
N TRP A 46 -8.18 9.04 -14.37
CA TRP A 46 -6.93 8.85 -15.13
C TRP A 46 -7.15 8.43 -16.58
N TYR A 47 -8.39 8.29 -17.02
CA TYR A 47 -8.74 7.85 -18.36
C TYR A 47 -9.75 8.81 -19.02
N PRO A 48 -9.60 9.11 -20.31
CA PRO A 48 -8.41 8.81 -21.12
C PRO A 48 -7.15 9.47 -20.55
N LYS A 49 -5.95 9.03 -21.00
CA LYS A 49 -4.63 9.45 -20.43
C LYS A 49 -4.44 10.96 -20.35
N GLU A 50 -5.00 11.70 -21.30
CA GLU A 50 -4.94 13.16 -21.38
C GLU A 50 -5.61 13.86 -20.17
N GLU A 51 -6.51 13.17 -19.48
CA GLU A 51 -7.13 13.69 -18.26
C GLU A 51 -6.10 13.91 -17.15
N LEU A 52 -4.98 13.17 -17.14
CA LEU A 52 -3.92 13.34 -16.15
C LEU A 52 -3.39 14.78 -16.08
N LEU A 53 -3.21 15.45 -17.25
CA LEU A 53 -2.79 16.85 -17.28
C LEU A 53 -3.86 17.80 -16.72
N LYS A 54 -5.13 17.51 -16.98
CA LYS A 54 -6.24 18.31 -16.43
C LYS A 54 -6.35 18.14 -14.92
N GLN A 55 -6.13 16.93 -14.43
CA GLN A 55 -6.10 16.63 -12.99
C GLN A 55 -4.94 17.36 -12.28
N ALA A 56 -3.76 17.37 -12.89
CA ALA A 56 -2.61 18.12 -12.41
C ALA A 56 -2.90 19.64 -12.40
N ALA A 57 -3.49 20.17 -13.48
CA ALA A 57 -3.86 21.57 -13.57
C ALA A 57 -4.93 21.96 -12.55
N ALA A 58 -5.92 21.11 -12.28
CA ALA A 58 -6.96 21.36 -11.28
C ALA A 58 -6.32 21.60 -9.89
N TRP A 59 -5.40 20.74 -9.46
CA TRP A 59 -4.68 20.94 -8.21
C TRP A 59 -3.78 22.16 -8.22
N ARG A 60 -3.21 22.54 -9.38
CA ARG A 60 -2.36 23.73 -9.51
C ARG A 60 -3.14 25.04 -9.35
N LEU A 61 -4.44 25.02 -9.64
CA LEU A 61 -5.33 26.19 -9.59
C LEU A 61 -6.05 26.36 -8.25
N VAL A 62 -6.05 25.32 -7.40
CA VAL A 62 -6.68 25.41 -6.06
C VAL A 62 -5.84 26.30 -5.17
N ASP A 63 -6.47 27.30 -4.58
CA ASP A 63 -5.90 28.12 -3.53
C ASP A 63 -6.28 27.54 -2.15
N LEU A 64 -5.26 27.14 -1.40
CA LEU A 64 -5.37 26.63 -0.03
C LEU A 64 -4.57 27.49 0.95
N THR A 65 -4.40 28.78 0.68
CA THR A 65 -3.70 29.69 1.60
C THR A 65 -4.60 30.16 2.75
N GLU A 66 -5.91 30.22 2.50
CA GLU A 66 -6.90 30.54 3.52
C GLU A 66 -8.26 29.86 3.24
N SER A 67 -9.11 29.81 4.28
CA SER A 67 -10.52 29.42 4.16
C SER A 67 -11.36 30.29 5.06
N ASN A 68 -12.28 31.07 4.46
CA ASN A 68 -13.21 31.95 5.18
C ASN A 68 -12.50 32.85 6.23
N GLY A 69 -11.42 33.52 5.80
CA GLY A 69 -10.61 34.39 6.65
C GLY A 69 -9.71 33.68 7.67
N THR A 70 -9.69 32.35 7.66
CA THR A 70 -8.77 31.55 8.49
C THR A 70 -7.56 31.13 7.65
N PRO A 71 -6.35 31.57 7.98
CA PRO A 71 -5.14 31.12 7.28
C PRO A 71 -4.97 29.59 7.40
N ILE A 72 -4.56 28.94 6.33
CA ILE A 72 -4.11 27.55 6.32
C ILE A 72 -2.60 27.57 6.46
N GLU A 73 -2.08 27.04 7.57
CA GLU A 73 -0.66 27.12 7.90
C GLU A 73 0.18 26.09 7.18
N THR A 74 -0.38 24.90 6.93
CA THR A 74 0.32 23.79 6.29
C THR A 74 -0.60 23.02 5.35
N VAL A 75 -0.05 22.66 4.19
CA VAL A 75 -0.69 21.72 3.26
C VAL A 75 0.19 20.47 3.16
N ILE A 76 -0.43 19.30 3.36
CA ILE A 76 0.22 18.00 3.19
C ILE A 76 -0.33 17.35 1.91
N ALA A 77 0.53 17.27 0.89
CA ALA A 77 0.24 16.55 -0.35
C ALA A 77 0.64 15.08 -0.23
N THR A 78 -0.07 14.17 -0.93
CA THR A 78 0.06 12.72 -0.69
C THR A 78 0.46 11.90 -1.92
N LYS A 79 -0.32 11.91 -2.97
CA LYS A 79 -0.07 11.16 -4.22
C LYS A 79 -0.36 12.03 -5.43
N PHE A 80 -0.01 11.55 -6.63
CA PHE A 80 -0.43 12.20 -7.87
C PHE A 80 -1.96 12.37 -7.91
N PRO A 81 -2.47 13.54 -8.27
CA PRO A 81 -1.79 14.81 -8.60
C PRO A 81 -1.79 15.83 -7.45
N THR A 82 -2.02 15.44 -6.20
CA THR A 82 -2.20 16.38 -5.07
C THR A 82 -1.00 17.29 -4.83
N TYR A 83 0.21 16.82 -5.13
CA TYR A 83 1.45 17.59 -4.93
C TYR A 83 1.61 18.75 -5.95
N PHE A 84 0.71 18.87 -6.92
CA PHE A 84 0.63 20.04 -7.79
C PHE A 84 0.09 21.29 -7.07
N VAL A 85 -0.55 21.15 -5.91
CA VAL A 85 -1.04 22.29 -5.13
C VAL A 85 0.09 23.28 -4.82
N ARG A 86 -0.24 24.57 -4.87
CA ARG A 86 0.66 25.66 -4.46
C ARG A 86 0.37 26.04 -3.03
N HIS A 87 1.40 26.06 -2.20
CA HIS A 87 1.30 26.55 -0.84
C HIS A 87 2.70 26.93 -0.32
N PRO A 88 2.87 28.07 0.39
CA PRO A 88 4.19 28.49 0.92
C PRO A 88 4.78 27.49 1.91
N ASN A 89 3.93 26.71 2.58
CA ASN A 89 4.32 25.66 3.52
C ASN A 89 3.76 24.29 3.06
N LYS A 90 4.13 23.89 1.84
CA LYS A 90 3.80 22.58 1.30
C LYS A 90 4.77 21.54 1.83
N VAL A 91 4.24 20.51 2.47
CA VAL A 91 4.92 19.25 2.81
C VAL A 91 4.36 18.16 1.91
N THR A 92 5.22 17.41 1.24
CA THR A 92 4.76 16.23 0.48
C THR A 92 5.14 14.96 1.21
N TRP A 93 4.14 14.16 1.57
CA TRP A 93 4.32 12.80 2.05
C TRP A 93 3.84 11.86 0.96
N LEU A 94 4.76 11.51 0.06
CA LEU A 94 4.46 10.81 -1.19
C LEU A 94 4.20 9.32 -0.93
N PHE A 95 2.99 8.85 -1.28
CA PHE A 95 2.65 7.42 -1.27
C PHE A 95 3.18 6.73 -2.53
N HIS A 96 2.93 7.35 -3.67
CA HIS A 96 3.47 6.95 -4.98
C HIS A 96 3.30 8.09 -6.00
N GLN A 97 4.16 8.08 -6.99
CA GLN A 97 3.95 8.80 -8.24
C GLN A 97 2.80 8.13 -9.03
N TYR A 98 2.44 8.67 -10.19
CA TYR A 98 1.58 7.95 -11.13
C TYR A 98 2.39 6.86 -11.84
N ARG A 99 2.47 5.67 -11.22
CA ARG A 99 3.40 4.59 -11.55
C ARG A 99 3.35 4.14 -13.01
N ALA A 100 2.20 4.28 -13.66
CA ALA A 100 2.04 3.92 -15.07
C ALA A 100 2.99 4.66 -16.03
N ILE A 101 3.46 5.86 -15.66
CA ILE A 101 4.45 6.62 -16.44
C ILE A 101 5.91 6.37 -16.00
N TYR A 102 6.13 5.65 -14.91
CA TYR A 102 7.44 5.38 -14.32
C TYR A 102 7.82 3.90 -14.45
N ASP A 103 7.85 3.20 -13.37
CA ASP A 103 8.32 1.82 -13.24
C ASP A 103 7.41 0.79 -13.91
N LEU A 104 6.12 1.09 -14.04
CA LEU A 104 5.16 0.18 -14.70
C LEU A 104 5.04 0.44 -16.21
N CYS A 105 5.60 1.53 -16.75
CA CYS A 105 5.49 1.86 -18.16
C CYS A 105 6.00 0.71 -19.05
N GLY A 106 5.18 0.28 -20.00
CA GLY A 106 5.48 -0.82 -20.91
C GLY A 106 5.30 -2.23 -20.31
N THR A 107 4.84 -2.34 -19.06
CA THR A 107 4.46 -3.62 -18.45
C THR A 107 2.97 -3.90 -18.66
N PRO A 108 2.49 -5.14 -18.42
CA PRO A 108 1.07 -5.45 -18.45
C PRO A 108 0.21 -4.71 -17.38
N PHE A 109 0.85 -4.00 -16.47
CA PHE A 109 0.20 -3.25 -15.38
C PHE A 109 0.03 -1.76 -15.69
N SER A 110 0.39 -1.32 -16.89
CA SER A 110 0.29 0.09 -17.32
C SER A 110 -0.50 0.23 -18.61
N GLU A 111 -1.28 1.28 -18.68
CA GLU A 111 -1.91 1.74 -19.93
C GLU A 111 -0.94 2.55 -20.82
N PHE A 112 0.25 2.93 -20.31
CA PHE A 112 1.28 3.60 -21.09
C PHE A 112 2.19 2.58 -21.78
N THR A 113 2.46 2.86 -23.05
CA THR A 113 3.32 2.06 -23.91
C THR A 113 4.52 2.91 -24.39
N HIS A 114 5.30 2.37 -25.34
CA HIS A 114 6.42 3.09 -25.95
C HIS A 114 6.04 3.76 -27.28
N THR A 115 4.75 4.00 -27.54
CA THR A 115 4.30 4.78 -28.70
C THR A 115 4.67 6.26 -28.54
N GLU A 116 4.88 6.97 -29.65
CA GLU A 116 5.30 8.37 -29.63
C GLU A 116 4.34 9.30 -28.84
N PRO A 117 2.99 9.16 -28.92
CA PRO A 117 2.09 9.94 -28.10
C PRO A 117 2.26 9.69 -26.59
N ASP A 118 2.41 8.39 -26.20
CA ASP A 118 2.60 8.02 -24.80
C ASP A 118 3.93 8.53 -24.25
N VAL A 119 4.99 8.45 -25.03
CA VAL A 119 6.31 8.96 -24.63
C VAL A 119 6.25 10.47 -24.42
N ARG A 120 5.63 11.23 -25.34
CA ARG A 120 5.49 12.69 -25.20
C ARG A 120 4.68 13.08 -23.95
N LEU A 121 3.56 12.39 -23.71
CA LEU A 121 2.71 12.66 -22.53
C LEU A 121 3.44 12.31 -21.24
N ARG A 122 4.11 11.16 -21.20
CA ARG A 122 4.92 10.70 -20.09
C ARG A 122 6.03 11.70 -19.74
N ASP A 123 6.83 12.09 -20.72
CA ASP A 123 7.97 12.98 -20.52
C ASP A 123 7.51 14.37 -20.02
N LYS A 124 6.37 14.84 -20.52
CA LYS A 124 5.75 16.08 -20.02
C LYS A 124 5.29 15.95 -18.56
N LEU A 125 4.64 14.84 -18.20
CA LEU A 125 4.20 14.60 -16.83
C LEU A 125 5.38 14.47 -15.87
N ILE A 126 6.45 13.75 -16.25
CA ILE A 126 7.67 13.60 -15.45
C ILE A 126 8.36 14.96 -15.24
N ALA A 127 8.45 15.77 -16.28
CA ALA A 127 9.02 17.11 -16.17
C ALA A 127 8.22 18.00 -15.18
N LEU A 128 6.89 17.96 -15.27
CA LEU A 128 6.01 18.67 -14.33
C LEU A 128 6.13 18.11 -12.90
N ASP A 129 6.17 16.80 -12.73
CA ASP A 129 6.37 16.18 -11.41
C ASP A 129 7.68 16.65 -10.77
N ASN A 130 8.79 16.69 -11.54
CA ASN A 130 10.09 17.17 -11.06
C ASN A 130 10.03 18.61 -10.58
N GLU A 131 9.36 19.49 -11.35
CA GLU A 131 9.17 20.89 -10.98
C GLU A 131 8.39 21.03 -9.68
N VAL A 132 7.19 20.42 -9.62
CA VAL A 132 6.27 20.67 -8.50
C VAL A 132 6.66 19.93 -7.21
N LEU A 133 7.32 18.77 -7.30
CA LEU A 133 7.82 18.05 -6.12
C LEU A 133 8.96 18.84 -5.47
N SER A 134 9.83 19.47 -6.25
CA SER A 134 10.92 20.32 -5.74
C SER A 134 10.45 21.59 -5.01
N GLU A 135 9.20 22.03 -5.23
CA GLU A 135 8.59 23.14 -4.49
C GLU A 135 8.23 22.76 -3.03
N SER A 136 8.28 21.49 -2.66
CA SER A 136 7.93 21.04 -1.30
C SER A 136 9.02 21.47 -0.32
N ARG A 137 8.64 22.09 0.79
CA ARG A 137 9.60 22.42 1.88
C ARG A 137 10.25 21.17 2.48
N ARG A 138 9.47 20.09 2.52
CA ARG A 138 9.96 18.76 2.92
C ARG A 138 9.29 17.69 2.07
N LEU A 139 10.06 16.66 1.79
CA LEU A 139 9.63 15.53 0.97
C LEU A 139 9.86 14.24 1.76
N PHE A 140 8.77 13.57 2.05
CA PHE A 140 8.74 12.26 2.69
C PHE A 140 8.11 11.23 1.76
N THR A 141 8.40 9.98 2.00
CA THR A 141 7.71 8.86 1.35
C THR A 141 7.13 7.92 2.42
N ASN A 142 6.18 7.08 2.05
CA ASN A 142 5.64 6.08 2.97
C ASN A 142 6.57 4.87 3.16
N ALA A 143 7.56 4.68 2.25
CA ALA A 143 8.46 3.53 2.24
C ALA A 143 9.80 3.87 1.58
N ARG A 144 10.85 3.10 1.88
CA ARG A 144 12.14 3.17 1.18
C ARG A 144 12.01 2.82 -0.30
N ASN A 145 11.13 1.86 -0.62
CA ASN A 145 10.84 1.50 -2.00
C ASN A 145 10.34 2.70 -2.81
N THR A 146 9.41 3.47 -2.25
CA THR A 146 8.92 4.71 -2.85
C THR A 146 10.02 5.78 -2.93
N ALA A 147 10.87 5.92 -1.91
CA ALA A 147 12.01 6.84 -1.92
C ALA A 147 13.02 6.48 -3.01
N ALA A 148 13.38 5.21 -3.13
CA ALA A 148 14.30 4.72 -4.16
C ALA A 148 13.75 4.98 -5.58
N ARG A 149 12.43 4.79 -5.79
CA ARG A 149 11.77 5.11 -7.05
C ARG A 149 11.82 6.60 -7.36
N LEU A 150 11.55 7.44 -6.36
CA LEU A 150 11.64 8.90 -6.50
C LEU A 150 13.06 9.35 -6.85
N ALA A 151 14.07 8.83 -6.17
CA ALA A 151 15.47 9.12 -6.45
C ALA A 151 15.85 8.68 -7.88
N LYS A 152 15.44 7.46 -8.28
CA LYS A 152 15.76 6.89 -9.59
C LYS A 152 15.17 7.70 -10.76
N TYR A 153 13.91 8.11 -10.66
CA TYR A 153 13.18 8.69 -11.79
C TYR A 153 13.09 10.21 -11.76
N ASN A 154 13.16 10.80 -10.58
CA ASN A 154 12.99 12.24 -10.39
C ASN A 154 14.27 12.93 -9.87
N GLY A 155 15.29 12.16 -9.47
CA GLY A 155 16.53 12.70 -8.88
C GLY A 155 16.33 13.44 -7.56
N LEU A 156 15.26 13.10 -6.83
CA LEU A 156 14.87 13.75 -5.57
C LEU A 156 15.03 12.78 -4.41
N ASP A 157 15.70 13.25 -3.36
CA ASP A 157 15.81 12.50 -2.10
C ASP A 157 14.59 12.75 -1.23
N ALA A 158 14.10 11.68 -0.61
CA ALA A 158 12.99 11.74 0.33
C ALA A 158 13.23 10.78 1.50
N GLU A 159 12.78 11.20 2.67
CA GLU A 159 12.90 10.39 3.86
C GLU A 159 11.72 9.44 4.01
N PRO A 160 11.95 8.13 4.23
CA PRO A 160 10.89 7.18 4.54
C PRO A 160 10.26 7.47 5.91
N LEU A 161 8.95 7.59 5.95
CA LEU A 161 8.18 7.83 7.15
C LEU A 161 7.07 6.78 7.26
N TYR A 162 7.35 5.75 8.06
CA TYR A 162 6.44 4.63 8.25
C TYR A 162 5.29 4.99 9.19
N HIS A 163 4.13 4.39 8.96
CA HIS A 163 2.93 4.62 9.76
C HIS A 163 2.17 3.31 10.01
N PRO A 164 1.41 3.21 11.11
CA PRO A 164 0.68 2.00 11.42
C PRO A 164 -0.49 1.79 10.46
N PRO A 165 -0.90 0.53 10.20
CA PRO A 165 -2.09 0.24 9.43
C PRO A 165 -3.36 0.67 10.19
N PRO A 166 -4.47 0.91 9.48
CA PRO A 166 -5.73 1.40 10.10
C PRO A 166 -6.28 0.51 11.20
N LEU A 167 -6.02 -0.80 11.12
CA LEU A 167 -6.48 -1.78 12.12
C LEU A 167 -5.49 -2.02 13.26
N ALA A 168 -4.38 -1.27 13.36
CA ALA A 168 -3.31 -1.53 14.32
C ALA A 168 -3.79 -1.73 15.77
N GLY A 169 -4.73 -0.91 16.25
CA GLY A 169 -5.27 -1.01 17.60
C GLY A 169 -6.31 -2.12 17.81
N ARG A 170 -6.68 -2.87 16.77
CA ARG A 170 -7.71 -3.92 16.80
C ARG A 170 -7.16 -5.30 16.52
N LEU A 171 -6.02 -5.38 15.83
CA LEU A 171 -5.37 -6.64 15.50
C LEU A 171 -4.89 -7.34 16.77
N ARG A 172 -5.05 -8.65 16.80
CA ARG A 172 -4.75 -9.49 17.95
C ARG A 172 -4.27 -10.87 17.52
N ALA A 173 -3.53 -11.53 18.40
CA ALA A 173 -3.23 -12.93 18.23
C ALA A 173 -4.50 -13.79 18.41
N GLY A 174 -4.58 -14.88 17.70
CA GLY A 174 -5.61 -15.90 17.81
C GLY A 174 -5.02 -17.29 17.67
N LYS A 175 -5.85 -18.28 17.37
CA LYS A 175 -5.43 -19.65 17.15
C LYS A 175 -4.61 -19.75 15.87
N GLN A 176 -3.65 -20.66 15.83
CA GLN A 176 -3.05 -21.06 14.56
C GLN A 176 -3.99 -22.01 13.82
N GLY A 177 -4.75 -21.47 12.88
CA GLY A 177 -5.68 -22.25 12.07
C GLY A 177 -4.98 -23.13 11.01
N GLU A 178 -5.78 -23.67 10.11
CA GLU A 178 -5.32 -24.58 9.04
C GLU A 178 -5.31 -23.90 7.67
N TYR A 179 -5.32 -22.57 7.64
CA TYR A 179 -5.35 -21.83 6.38
C TYR A 179 -4.27 -20.76 6.34
N VAL A 180 -3.79 -20.52 5.15
CA VAL A 180 -3.05 -19.31 4.82
C VAL A 180 -4.02 -18.25 4.31
N LEU A 181 -3.76 -16.99 4.64
CA LEU A 181 -4.62 -15.86 4.32
C LEU A 181 -3.96 -15.00 3.23
N SER A 182 -4.74 -14.62 2.23
CA SER A 182 -4.40 -13.57 1.27
C SER A 182 -5.44 -12.45 1.39
N VAL A 183 -4.96 -11.21 1.52
CA VAL A 183 -5.82 -10.03 1.69
C VAL A 183 -5.49 -9.00 0.64
N GLY A 184 -6.50 -8.42 0.01
CA GLY A 184 -6.33 -7.30 -0.89
C GLY A 184 -7.27 -7.30 -2.08
N ARG A 185 -7.13 -6.26 -2.91
CA ARG A 185 -7.88 -6.14 -4.16
C ARG A 185 -7.42 -7.22 -5.16
N LEU A 186 -8.36 -7.89 -5.80
CA LEU A 186 -8.07 -8.95 -6.77
C LEU A 186 -7.69 -8.35 -8.13
N GLU A 187 -6.44 -7.92 -8.24
CA GLU A 187 -5.82 -7.32 -9.43
C GLU A 187 -4.44 -7.91 -9.69
N GLY A 188 -3.90 -7.73 -10.91
CA GLY A 188 -2.69 -8.41 -11.37
C GLY A 188 -1.47 -8.21 -10.47
N THR A 189 -1.27 -6.99 -9.95
CA THR A 189 -0.13 -6.67 -9.09
C THR A 189 -0.14 -7.39 -7.74
N LYS A 190 -1.28 -7.91 -7.28
CA LYS A 190 -1.39 -8.67 -6.01
C LYS A 190 -1.06 -10.15 -6.17
N ARG A 191 -0.99 -10.66 -7.40
CA ARG A 191 -0.55 -12.02 -7.76
C ARG A 191 -1.19 -13.15 -6.96
N VAL A 192 -2.51 -13.07 -6.75
CA VAL A 192 -3.28 -14.15 -6.09
C VAL A 192 -3.23 -15.44 -6.93
N ASP A 193 -3.04 -15.35 -8.24
CA ASP A 193 -2.79 -16.47 -9.13
C ASP A 193 -1.54 -17.27 -8.75
N LEU A 194 -0.44 -16.60 -8.38
CA LEU A 194 0.77 -17.25 -7.85
C LEU A 194 0.45 -18.04 -6.57
N ILE A 195 -0.36 -17.48 -5.66
CA ILE A 195 -0.73 -18.16 -4.41
C ILE A 195 -1.57 -19.42 -4.69
N ILE A 196 -2.52 -19.34 -5.62
CA ILE A 196 -3.36 -20.48 -6.01
C ILE A 196 -2.53 -21.60 -6.61
N ARG A 197 -1.59 -21.28 -7.52
CA ARG A 197 -0.65 -22.25 -8.10
C ARG A 197 0.27 -22.86 -7.05
N ALA A 198 0.76 -22.05 -6.12
CA ALA A 198 1.60 -22.50 -5.00
C ALA A 198 0.84 -23.45 -4.08
N LEU A 199 -0.45 -23.19 -3.82
CA LEU A 199 -1.28 -24.07 -3.02
C LEU A 199 -1.40 -25.49 -3.60
N ALA A 200 -1.39 -25.63 -4.93
CA ALA A 200 -1.42 -26.94 -5.58
C ALA A 200 -0.15 -27.77 -5.29
N ARG A 201 0.95 -27.11 -4.92
CA ARG A 201 2.25 -27.73 -4.58
C ARG A 201 2.47 -27.88 -3.07
N ALA A 202 1.62 -27.25 -2.26
CA ALA A 202 1.66 -27.36 -0.81
C ALA A 202 0.89 -28.60 -0.33
N ASP A 203 1.02 -28.91 0.98
CA ASP A 203 0.30 -30.00 1.62
C ASP A 203 -1.22 -29.89 1.32
N ARG A 204 -1.84 -31.05 1.04
CA ARG A 204 -3.27 -31.16 0.74
C ARG A 204 -4.19 -30.71 1.90
N ALA A 205 -3.71 -30.74 3.13
CA ALA A 205 -4.46 -30.26 4.30
C ALA A 205 -4.53 -28.72 4.37
N THR A 206 -3.58 -28.00 3.78
CA THR A 206 -3.55 -26.55 3.82
C THR A 206 -4.65 -25.95 2.97
N ARG A 207 -5.39 -24.98 3.52
CA ARG A 207 -6.44 -24.20 2.87
C ARG A 207 -5.95 -22.77 2.58
N LEU A 208 -6.62 -22.10 1.65
CA LEU A 208 -6.40 -20.69 1.35
C LEU A 208 -7.71 -19.93 1.54
N ILE A 209 -7.66 -18.85 2.30
CA ILE A 209 -8.72 -17.85 2.34
C ILE A 209 -8.23 -16.60 1.60
N VAL A 210 -9.02 -16.16 0.62
CA VAL A 210 -8.78 -14.94 -0.16
C VAL A 210 -9.84 -13.93 0.27
N ALA A 211 -9.42 -12.92 1.04
CA ALA A 211 -10.28 -11.84 1.52
C ALA A 211 -10.08 -10.58 0.67
N GLY A 212 -11.13 -10.20 -0.01
CA GLY A 212 -11.17 -9.06 -0.92
C GLY A 212 -11.92 -9.35 -2.20
N ASP A 213 -12.05 -8.34 -3.03
CA ASP A 213 -12.74 -8.42 -4.32
C ASP A 213 -11.96 -7.64 -5.39
N GLY A 214 -12.31 -7.84 -6.66
CA GLY A 214 -11.69 -7.14 -7.78
C GLY A 214 -11.95 -7.79 -9.13
N PRO A 215 -11.46 -7.15 -10.20
CA PRO A 215 -11.79 -7.55 -11.58
C PRO A 215 -11.32 -8.96 -11.94
N LEU A 216 -10.33 -9.51 -11.25
CA LEU A 216 -9.79 -10.84 -11.55
C LEU A 216 -10.50 -11.99 -10.82
N ARG A 217 -11.50 -11.72 -9.97
CA ARG A 217 -12.16 -12.75 -9.15
C ARG A 217 -12.58 -13.98 -9.95
N GLY A 218 -13.33 -13.81 -11.03
CA GLY A 218 -13.81 -14.94 -11.85
C GLY A 218 -12.67 -15.74 -12.49
N GLN A 219 -11.59 -15.05 -12.91
CA GLN A 219 -10.40 -15.72 -13.46
C GLN A 219 -9.64 -16.53 -12.39
N LEU A 220 -9.55 -16.02 -11.18
CA LEU A 220 -8.89 -16.70 -10.06
C LEU A 220 -9.71 -17.91 -9.57
N GLU A 221 -11.03 -17.82 -9.56
CA GLU A 221 -11.90 -18.97 -9.26
C GLU A 221 -11.77 -20.08 -10.32
N ALA A 222 -11.70 -19.71 -11.60
CA ALA A 222 -11.46 -20.66 -12.70
C ALA A 222 -10.05 -21.27 -12.58
N LEU A 223 -9.03 -20.48 -12.27
CA LEU A 223 -7.66 -20.96 -12.04
C LEU A 223 -7.61 -21.99 -10.91
N ALA A 224 -8.30 -21.75 -9.79
CA ALA A 224 -8.36 -22.69 -8.68
C ALA A 224 -8.96 -24.05 -9.08
N ALA A 225 -9.91 -24.06 -10.03
CA ALA A 225 -10.47 -25.29 -10.59
C ALA A 225 -9.45 -26.00 -11.50
N VAL A 226 -8.78 -25.28 -12.39
CA VAL A 226 -7.74 -25.81 -13.29
C VAL A 226 -6.59 -26.43 -12.51
N GLU A 227 -6.12 -25.76 -11.44
CA GLU A 227 -5.03 -26.25 -10.58
C GLU A 227 -5.50 -27.39 -9.61
N GLY A 228 -6.79 -27.77 -9.66
CA GLY A 228 -7.34 -28.84 -8.82
C GLY A 228 -7.46 -28.51 -7.32
N VAL A 229 -7.43 -27.22 -6.97
CA VAL A 229 -7.47 -26.75 -5.58
C VAL A 229 -8.75 -26.03 -5.18
N ARG A 230 -9.77 -26.03 -6.04
CA ARG A 230 -11.01 -25.27 -5.82
C ARG A 230 -11.67 -25.55 -4.47
N SER A 231 -11.64 -26.82 -4.00
CA SER A 231 -12.19 -27.22 -2.69
C SER A 231 -11.39 -26.72 -1.49
N ARG A 232 -10.16 -26.27 -1.71
CA ARG A 232 -9.28 -25.74 -0.67
C ARG A 232 -9.19 -24.22 -0.65
N VAL A 233 -9.82 -23.51 -1.63
CA VAL A 233 -9.80 -22.06 -1.74
C VAL A 233 -11.17 -21.49 -1.43
N THR A 234 -11.22 -20.55 -0.48
CA THR A 234 -12.42 -19.79 -0.13
C THR A 234 -12.22 -18.33 -0.51
N PHE A 235 -13.06 -17.82 -1.40
CA PHE A 235 -13.13 -16.40 -1.73
C PHE A 235 -14.25 -15.76 -0.90
N THR A 236 -13.90 -14.91 0.06
CA THR A 236 -14.89 -14.28 0.96
C THR A 236 -15.57 -13.07 0.35
N GLY A 237 -14.99 -12.48 -0.70
CA GLY A 237 -15.34 -11.12 -1.10
C GLY A 237 -14.86 -10.09 -0.09
N MET A 238 -15.42 -8.88 -0.16
CA MET A 238 -15.13 -7.85 0.83
C MET A 238 -15.70 -8.24 2.19
N VAL A 239 -14.89 -8.11 3.24
CA VAL A 239 -15.27 -8.41 4.62
C VAL A 239 -15.19 -7.16 5.48
N GLY A 240 -16.04 -7.08 6.49
CA GLY A 240 -15.96 -5.97 7.45
C GLY A 240 -14.70 -6.04 8.34
N PRO A 241 -14.35 -4.93 8.99
CA PRO A 241 -13.12 -4.84 9.78
C PRO A 241 -13.01 -5.91 10.88
N GLU A 242 -14.09 -6.24 11.59
CA GLU A 242 -14.06 -7.27 12.63
C GLU A 242 -13.77 -8.66 12.06
N ALA A 243 -14.46 -9.03 10.99
CA ALA A 243 -14.22 -10.30 10.31
C ALA A 243 -12.78 -10.39 9.75
N LEU A 244 -12.24 -9.26 9.26
CA LEU A 244 -10.85 -9.22 8.79
C LEU A 244 -9.86 -9.43 9.95
N VAL A 245 -10.10 -8.83 11.11
CA VAL A 245 -9.29 -9.05 12.32
C VAL A 245 -9.31 -10.52 12.72
N ASP A 246 -10.49 -11.17 12.68
CA ASP A 246 -10.62 -12.60 13.00
C ASP A 246 -9.89 -13.49 11.99
N LEU A 247 -9.98 -13.16 10.69
CA LEU A 247 -9.23 -13.87 9.66
C LEU A 247 -7.71 -13.76 9.84
N TYR A 248 -7.19 -12.59 10.21
CA TYR A 248 -5.78 -12.45 10.56
C TYR A 248 -5.44 -13.23 11.83
N ALA A 249 -6.26 -13.09 12.88
CA ALA A 249 -6.02 -13.71 14.18
C ALA A 249 -5.89 -15.25 14.10
N ASP A 250 -6.71 -15.89 13.28
CA ASP A 250 -6.78 -17.34 13.17
C ASP A 250 -6.01 -17.93 11.98
N ALA A 251 -5.36 -17.11 11.15
CA ALA A 251 -4.52 -17.60 10.06
C ALA A 251 -3.30 -18.37 10.61
N LEU A 252 -2.79 -19.31 9.83
CA LEU A 252 -1.49 -19.93 10.01
C LEU A 252 -0.36 -18.95 9.63
N ALA A 253 -0.51 -18.34 8.47
CA ALA A 253 0.40 -17.36 7.89
C ALA A 253 -0.37 -16.48 6.91
N VAL A 254 0.20 -15.34 6.55
CA VAL A 254 -0.30 -14.47 5.48
C VAL A 254 0.61 -14.61 4.27
N VAL A 255 0.02 -14.89 3.10
CA VAL A 255 0.75 -14.97 1.84
C VAL A 255 0.47 -13.70 1.04
N PHE A 256 1.50 -12.88 0.92
CA PHE A 256 1.40 -11.58 0.27
C PHE A 256 2.59 -11.35 -0.66
N PRO A 257 2.54 -11.88 -1.91
CA PRO A 257 3.60 -11.75 -2.92
C PRO A 257 3.28 -10.68 -3.96
N PRO A 258 3.03 -9.41 -3.64
CA PRO A 258 2.70 -8.41 -4.66
C PRO A 258 3.89 -8.17 -5.58
N PHE A 259 3.63 -7.56 -6.75
CA PHE A 259 4.68 -7.04 -7.61
C PHE A 259 5.00 -5.60 -7.22
N ASP A 260 6.20 -5.36 -6.71
CA ASP A 260 6.73 -4.03 -6.35
C ASP A 260 5.71 -3.13 -5.63
N GLU A 261 5.16 -3.63 -4.51
CA GLU A 261 4.21 -2.88 -3.66
C GLU A 261 4.87 -1.63 -3.09
N ASP A 262 4.13 -0.54 -2.95
CA ASP A 262 4.65 0.69 -2.38
C ASP A 262 4.93 0.57 -0.88
N TYR A 263 3.96 0.13 -0.09
CA TYR A 263 4.08 -0.02 1.37
C TYR A 263 3.64 -1.40 1.87
N GLY A 264 2.39 -1.81 1.56
CA GLY A 264 1.87 -3.11 1.90
C GLY A 264 1.39 -3.25 3.35
N TYR A 265 0.28 -2.58 3.69
CA TYR A 265 -0.37 -2.70 5.02
C TYR A 265 -0.56 -4.13 5.48
N VAL A 266 -0.86 -5.03 4.55
CA VAL A 266 -1.08 -6.46 4.81
C VAL A 266 0.08 -7.08 5.59
N THR A 267 1.32 -6.67 5.32
CA THR A 267 2.51 -7.13 6.05
C THR A 267 2.47 -6.71 7.52
N LEU A 268 2.18 -5.45 7.78
CA LEU A 268 2.11 -4.93 9.15
C LEU A 268 0.89 -5.46 9.90
N GLU A 269 -0.24 -5.63 9.22
CA GLU A 269 -1.45 -6.22 9.78
C GLU A 269 -1.22 -7.67 10.21
N ALA A 270 -0.56 -8.46 9.35
CA ALA A 270 -0.17 -9.84 9.67
C ALA A 270 0.75 -9.87 10.91
N PHE A 271 1.76 -9.03 10.95
CA PHE A 271 2.69 -8.95 12.08
C PHE A 271 2.02 -8.54 13.37
N LEU A 272 1.12 -7.54 13.34
CA LEU A 272 0.35 -7.13 14.51
C LEU A 272 -0.61 -8.22 15.00
N ALA A 273 -1.04 -9.13 14.12
CA ALA A 273 -1.77 -10.34 14.47
C ALA A 273 -0.85 -11.54 14.84
N ARG A 274 0.48 -11.32 14.96
CA ARG A 274 1.51 -12.34 15.24
C ARG A 274 1.54 -13.45 14.20
N LYS A 275 1.32 -13.12 12.93
CA LYS A 275 1.36 -14.07 11.82
C LYS A 275 2.58 -13.80 10.93
N PRO A 276 3.32 -14.86 10.56
CA PRO A 276 4.41 -14.70 9.61
C PRO A 276 3.88 -14.32 8.23
N VAL A 277 4.70 -13.59 7.47
CA VAL A 277 4.39 -13.24 6.09
C VAL A 277 5.26 -14.02 5.13
N LEU A 278 4.62 -14.63 4.13
CA LEU A 278 5.31 -15.25 2.99
C LEU A 278 5.20 -14.30 1.81
N THR A 279 6.34 -13.88 1.28
CA THR A 279 6.43 -12.91 0.19
C THR A 279 7.48 -13.31 -0.83
N THR A 280 7.70 -12.47 -1.84
CA THR A 280 8.65 -12.73 -2.92
C THR A 280 9.76 -11.68 -3.00
N THR A 281 10.88 -12.04 -3.63
CA THR A 281 12.08 -11.18 -3.77
C THR A 281 11.82 -9.88 -4.53
N ASP A 282 10.70 -9.77 -5.23
CA ASP A 282 10.29 -8.60 -6.00
C ASP A 282 9.04 -7.91 -5.45
N ALA A 283 8.72 -8.16 -4.17
CA ALA A 283 7.51 -7.62 -3.53
C ALA A 283 7.57 -6.11 -3.22
N GLY A 284 8.75 -5.49 -3.27
CA GLY A 284 8.91 -4.06 -2.96
C GLY A 284 8.78 -3.76 -1.46
N GLY A 285 7.87 -2.87 -1.08
CA GLY A 285 7.67 -2.40 0.30
C GLY A 285 7.58 -3.50 1.38
N PRO A 286 6.91 -4.62 1.18
CA PRO A 286 6.92 -5.75 2.13
C PRO A 286 8.31 -6.19 2.56
N LEU A 287 9.32 -6.12 1.67
CA LEU A 287 10.71 -6.50 1.97
C LEU A 287 11.41 -5.57 2.97
N GLU A 288 10.84 -4.42 3.26
CA GLU A 288 11.36 -3.54 4.33
C GLU A 288 11.04 -4.09 5.72
N PHE A 289 10.04 -4.95 5.82
CA PHE A 289 9.54 -5.51 7.06
C PHE A 289 9.78 -7.01 7.16
N VAL A 290 9.68 -7.74 6.04
CA VAL A 290 9.90 -9.19 6.00
C VAL A 290 11.37 -9.48 5.78
N GLU A 291 11.96 -10.14 6.77
CA GLU A 291 13.31 -10.68 6.74
C GLU A 291 13.23 -12.20 6.70
N ASP A 292 13.90 -12.80 5.70
CA ASP A 292 13.82 -14.23 5.45
C ASP A 292 14.25 -15.07 6.66
N ALA A 293 13.45 -16.07 7.00
CA ALA A 293 13.59 -16.95 8.15
C ALA A 293 13.68 -16.27 9.53
N VAL A 294 13.38 -14.94 9.60
CA VAL A 294 13.35 -14.17 10.85
C VAL A 294 11.93 -13.68 11.17
N THR A 295 11.27 -12.97 10.25
CA THR A 295 9.89 -12.47 10.43
C THR A 295 8.89 -13.06 9.43
N GLY A 296 9.40 -13.83 8.47
CA GLY A 296 8.62 -14.47 7.42
C GLY A 296 9.52 -15.30 6.52
N LEU A 297 9.02 -15.63 5.33
CA LEU A 297 9.81 -16.30 4.30
C LEU A 297 9.77 -15.48 3.01
N VAL A 298 10.93 -15.32 2.38
CA VAL A 298 11.09 -14.63 1.11
C VAL A 298 11.50 -15.64 0.03
N THR A 299 10.68 -15.79 -1.01
CA THR A 299 10.93 -16.77 -2.09
C THR A 299 11.16 -16.09 -3.42
N SER A 300 11.65 -16.81 -4.40
CA SER A 300 11.47 -16.43 -5.81
C SER A 300 9.98 -16.35 -6.15
N PRO A 301 9.60 -15.52 -7.15
CA PRO A 301 8.19 -15.37 -7.55
C PRO A 301 7.72 -16.53 -8.45
N ASP A 302 7.87 -17.75 -7.96
CA ASP A 302 7.41 -18.96 -8.63
C ASP A 302 6.57 -19.86 -7.72
N PRO A 303 5.66 -20.67 -8.29
CA PRO A 303 4.73 -21.50 -7.52
C PRO A 303 5.39 -22.58 -6.67
N GLU A 304 6.50 -23.16 -7.12
CA GLU A 304 7.23 -24.24 -6.42
C GLU A 304 7.84 -23.71 -5.12
N ALA A 305 8.59 -22.59 -5.21
CA ALA A 305 9.24 -21.98 -4.07
C ALA A 305 8.20 -21.47 -3.04
N MET A 306 7.15 -20.82 -3.51
CA MET A 306 6.07 -20.36 -2.63
C MET A 306 5.30 -21.53 -2.01
N GLY A 307 5.06 -22.60 -2.77
CA GLY A 307 4.45 -23.84 -2.27
C GLY A 307 5.28 -24.50 -1.18
N ALA A 308 6.60 -24.57 -1.35
CA ALA A 308 7.54 -25.06 -0.35
C ALA A 308 7.52 -24.20 0.94
N ALA A 309 7.44 -22.87 0.79
CA ALA A 309 7.32 -21.95 1.93
C ALA A 309 6.00 -22.17 2.70
N ILE A 310 4.88 -22.33 2.00
CA ILE A 310 3.59 -22.66 2.60
C ILE A 310 3.67 -24.01 3.34
N ALA A 311 4.24 -25.05 2.71
CA ALA A 311 4.40 -26.36 3.33
C ALA A 311 5.30 -26.31 4.59
N ARG A 312 6.37 -25.51 4.56
CA ARG A 312 7.27 -25.34 5.70
C ARG A 312 6.57 -24.77 6.92
N VAL A 313 5.79 -23.69 6.77
CA VAL A 313 5.05 -23.11 7.90
C VAL A 313 3.89 -23.99 8.36
N ALA A 314 3.29 -24.78 7.46
CA ALA A 314 2.24 -25.73 7.81
C ALA A 314 2.80 -26.95 8.59
N GLY A 315 3.97 -27.42 8.21
CA GLY A 315 4.66 -28.56 8.83
C GLY A 315 5.33 -28.23 10.17
N ASP A 316 5.74 -26.98 10.39
CA ASP A 316 6.36 -26.53 11.64
C ASP A 316 5.66 -25.28 12.21
N ARG A 317 4.63 -25.53 12.98
CA ARG A 317 3.83 -24.47 13.62
C ARG A 317 4.62 -23.68 14.66
N ARG A 318 5.61 -24.28 15.30
CA ARG A 318 6.47 -23.57 16.26
C ARG A 318 7.38 -22.58 15.54
N PHE A 319 7.95 -23.00 14.43
CA PHE A 319 8.72 -22.12 13.55
C PHE A 319 7.84 -20.96 13.04
N ALA A 320 6.66 -21.26 12.50
CA ALA A 320 5.71 -20.23 12.04
C ALA A 320 5.36 -19.21 13.15
N SER A 321 5.10 -19.69 14.38
CA SER A 321 4.83 -18.83 15.54
C SER A 321 6.03 -17.94 15.88
N GLY A 322 7.25 -18.48 15.85
CA GLY A 322 8.47 -17.71 16.10
C GLY A 322 8.66 -16.57 15.11
N LEU A 323 8.43 -16.81 13.82
CA LEU A 323 8.48 -15.79 12.79
C LEU A 323 7.43 -14.68 13.01
N GLY A 324 6.19 -15.07 13.35
CA GLY A 324 5.10 -14.13 13.62
C GLY A 324 5.37 -13.25 14.84
N GLU A 325 5.96 -13.81 15.90
CA GLU A 325 6.34 -13.08 17.11
C GLU A 325 7.44 -12.05 16.82
N ALA A 326 8.46 -12.43 16.05
CA ALA A 326 9.51 -11.50 15.61
C ALA A 326 8.95 -10.38 14.72
N GLY A 327 8.00 -10.70 13.86
CA GLY A 327 7.28 -9.71 13.06
C GLY A 327 6.50 -8.71 13.92
N PHE A 328 5.80 -9.20 14.96
CA PHE A 328 5.08 -8.36 15.91
C PHE A 328 6.01 -7.36 16.61
N GLU A 329 7.16 -7.81 17.11
CA GLU A 329 8.14 -6.95 17.77
C GLU A 329 8.67 -5.84 16.84
N ARG A 330 8.69 -6.07 15.54
CA ARG A 330 9.05 -5.06 14.53
C ARG A 330 7.90 -4.09 14.27
N ALA A 331 6.68 -4.60 14.01
CA ALA A 331 5.53 -3.78 13.62
C ALA A 331 5.00 -2.89 14.74
N ARG A 332 4.99 -3.35 16.01
CA ARG A 332 4.48 -2.58 17.15
C ARG A 332 5.23 -1.28 17.46
N ARG A 333 6.43 -1.10 16.87
CA ARG A 333 7.24 0.12 17.02
C ARG A 333 6.83 1.21 16.02
N ILE A 334 6.01 0.89 15.03
CA ILE A 334 5.53 1.84 14.04
C ILE A 334 4.27 2.50 14.61
N THR A 335 4.37 3.79 14.97
CA THR A 335 3.31 4.56 15.61
C THR A 335 3.08 5.90 14.89
N TRP A 336 1.95 6.52 15.12
CA TRP A 336 1.61 7.82 14.55
C TRP A 336 2.36 8.99 15.19
N ASP A 337 2.76 8.89 16.46
CA ASP A 337 3.33 10.02 17.20
C ASP A 337 4.56 10.61 16.50
N GLY A 338 5.53 9.78 16.13
CA GLY A 338 6.73 10.25 15.41
C GLY A 338 6.42 10.71 13.98
N VAL A 339 5.33 10.26 13.36
CA VAL A 339 4.91 10.68 12.01
C VAL A 339 4.48 12.13 12.01
N VAL A 340 3.53 12.49 12.89
CA VAL A 340 2.99 13.85 12.97
C VAL A 340 4.09 14.83 13.38
N GLU A 341 4.90 14.49 14.37
CA GLU A 341 6.05 15.31 14.79
C GLU A 341 6.94 15.66 13.59
N ARG A 342 7.29 14.68 12.77
CA ARG A 342 8.16 14.88 11.61
C ARG A 342 7.52 15.68 10.49
N LEU A 343 6.25 15.41 10.20
CA LEU A 343 5.50 16.18 9.19
C LEU A 343 5.38 17.65 9.58
N MET A 344 5.25 17.93 10.88
CA MET A 344 4.95 19.26 11.42
C MET A 344 6.18 20.00 11.99
N ALA A 345 7.35 19.37 12.04
CA ALA A 345 8.56 19.88 12.71
C ALA A 345 9.06 21.24 12.20
N HIS A 346 8.59 21.74 11.08
CA HIS A 346 8.99 23.03 10.50
C HIS A 346 7.84 23.70 9.73
N ALA A 347 6.61 23.39 10.11
CA ALA A 347 5.41 24.02 9.60
C ALA A 347 5.11 25.35 10.28
#